data_691867a371a73a73494c78cb2fd8a798
#
_entry.id   691867a371a73a73494c78cb2fd8a798
#
_cell.length_a   1.000
_cell.length_b   1.000
_cell.length_c   1.000
_cell.angle_alpha   90.00
_cell.angle_beta   90.00
_cell.angle_gamma   90.00
#
_symmetry.space_group_name_H-M   'P 1'
#
loop_
_entity.id
_entity.type
_entity.pdbx_description
1 polymer ?
#
loop_
_entity_poly.entity_id
_entity_poly.type
_entity_poly.pdbx_seq_one_letter_code
_entity_poly.pdbx_strand_id
1 'polypeptide(L)'
;MAAAHGDFHSGAPPGPEEQVGDRAGIGYWRRLPDLLQPGVGSGVRAGRRTVPPPPEYYRKGLLVEIEPGTKWVYSNHGFAILGQIVEDVTGQPLGRYLRSHIFDPLGMEHTDLTRSGRVRPGLATGYVLRPRGLKPVADREVPTPGGGGMYSTPADLARYLGALLRGGAGEHGPMLQPATVASMFQPHFQPDPRIPGMGLAFELGEESGHRTAGKTGIVSGFLSAMTLTPGDGVGVFALANTGGLSARGAPAPLATALIRRALGLPDQPIRTGIPPRPDVWGELCGWYGPDPGPVTNLFLRPLWGAGVEVTVRGGHLVLKPLTPVPAMRRGLRLYPDDPHDPRVFRAEMPEFGMSLPAAFSATPAAGTGTTRLVLEDWSFHKRPDYRNPRRWVTAAAATSAVALAIRHRRHQGT
;
A
#
# COMPACT_ATOMS: atom_id res chain seq x y z
N MET A 1 4.17 29.77 -7.76
CA MET A 1 4.71 30.22 -9.05
C MET A 1 6.12 30.73 -8.80
N ALA A 2 7.11 30.01 -9.27
CA ALA A 2 8.42 30.43 -9.74
C ALA A 2 9.19 29.15 -10.01
N ALA A 3 9.44 28.86 -11.27
CA ALA A 3 10.26 27.74 -11.70
C ALA A 3 11.72 28.07 -11.32
N ALA A 4 12.32 27.27 -10.45
CA ALA A 4 13.76 27.25 -10.30
C ALA A 4 14.28 26.13 -11.22
N HIS A 5 14.74 26.51 -12.42
CA HIS A 5 15.64 25.71 -13.22
C HIS A 5 16.99 25.68 -12.50
N GLY A 6 17.28 24.61 -11.81
CA GLY A 6 18.62 24.25 -11.36
C GLY A 6 19.19 23.23 -12.31
N ASP A 7 20.29 23.58 -12.97
CA ASP A 7 21.04 22.71 -13.89
C ASP A 7 21.52 21.46 -13.14
N PHE A 8 20.86 20.34 -13.39
CA PHE A 8 21.43 19.03 -13.07
C PHE A 8 22.51 18.73 -14.10
N HIS A 9 23.77 18.80 -13.70
CA HIS A 9 24.87 18.28 -14.49
C HIS A 9 24.59 16.81 -14.86
N SER A 10 24.33 16.60 -16.14
CA SER A 10 24.31 15.27 -16.75
C SER A 10 25.73 14.74 -16.77
N GLY A 11 26.07 13.92 -15.79
CA GLY A 11 27.25 13.04 -15.92
C GLY A 11 27.05 12.12 -17.10
N ALA A 12 28.12 11.93 -17.92
CA ALA A 12 28.10 11.00 -19.03
C ALA A 12 27.66 9.61 -18.57
N PRO A 13 26.92 8.85 -19.40
CA PRO A 13 26.51 7.51 -19.06
C PRO A 13 27.74 6.63 -18.79
N PRO A 14 27.71 5.76 -17.77
CA PRO A 14 28.80 4.84 -17.47
C PRO A 14 29.05 3.91 -18.67
N GLY A 15 30.31 3.63 -18.95
CA GLY A 15 30.72 2.75 -20.03
C GLY A 15 30.22 1.31 -19.85
N PRO A 16 30.23 0.48 -20.89
CA PRO A 16 29.63 -0.85 -20.90
C PRO A 16 30.19 -1.87 -19.90
N GLU A 17 31.27 -1.55 -19.19
CA GLU A 17 31.88 -2.46 -18.20
C GLU A 17 31.34 -2.27 -16.76
N GLU A 18 30.54 -1.24 -16.50
CA GLU A 18 29.91 -1.01 -15.18
C GLU A 18 28.48 -1.60 -15.04
N GLN A 19 28.02 -2.34 -16.04
CA GLN A 19 26.77 -3.10 -15.93
C GLN A 19 26.91 -4.39 -15.08
N VAL A 20 27.55 -4.32 -13.93
CA VAL A 20 27.48 -5.35 -12.89
C VAL A 20 26.31 -5.03 -11.95
N GLY A 21 25.14 -4.76 -12.55
CA GLY A 21 23.92 -4.35 -11.83
C GLY A 21 23.27 -5.43 -10.96
N ASP A 22 23.55 -6.72 -11.20
CA ASP A 22 22.88 -7.80 -10.46
C ASP A 22 23.49 -8.10 -9.09
N ARG A 23 24.76 -7.76 -8.85
CA ARG A 23 25.40 -7.95 -7.54
C ARG A 23 25.17 -6.80 -6.56
N ALA A 24 24.93 -5.60 -7.06
CA ALA A 24 24.61 -4.44 -6.22
C ALA A 24 23.18 -4.57 -5.61
N GLY A 25 22.22 -5.11 -6.36
CA GLY A 25 20.89 -5.43 -5.85
C GLY A 25 20.90 -6.42 -4.69
N ILE A 26 21.71 -7.47 -4.77
CA ILE A 26 21.83 -8.49 -3.70
C ILE A 26 22.57 -7.93 -2.48
N GLY A 27 23.56 -7.06 -2.67
CA GLY A 27 24.28 -6.39 -1.58
C GLY A 27 23.41 -5.39 -0.82
N TYR A 28 22.52 -4.68 -1.51
CA TYR A 28 21.58 -3.75 -0.93
C TYR A 28 20.54 -4.47 -0.07
N TRP A 29 20.04 -5.62 -0.51
CA TRP A 29 19.10 -6.46 0.22
C TRP A 29 19.70 -7.10 1.48
N ARG A 30 20.99 -7.38 1.52
CA ARG A 30 21.67 -7.93 2.71
C ARG A 30 21.81 -6.93 3.86
N ARG A 31 21.71 -5.63 3.61
CA ARG A 31 21.76 -4.56 4.63
C ARG A 31 20.37 -4.07 5.07
N LEU A 32 19.32 -4.51 4.40
CA LEU A 32 17.93 -4.22 4.72
C LEU A 32 17.26 -5.11 5.79
N PRO A 33 17.80 -6.26 6.23
CA PRO A 33 17.14 -7.10 7.23
C PRO A 33 16.74 -6.34 8.51
N ASP A 34 17.47 -5.30 8.87
CA ASP A 34 17.24 -4.54 10.09
C ASP A 34 16.05 -3.57 10.00
N LEU A 35 15.66 -3.15 8.80
CA LEU A 35 14.51 -2.26 8.56
C LEU A 35 13.23 -3.02 8.17
N LEU A 36 13.33 -4.30 7.84
CA LEU A 36 12.26 -5.07 7.21
C LEU A 36 11.81 -6.30 8.01
N GLN A 37 12.34 -6.51 9.22
CA GLN A 37 11.79 -7.53 10.10
C GLN A 37 10.35 -7.18 10.53
N PRO A 38 9.44 -8.16 10.71
CA PRO A 38 8.12 -7.92 11.27
C PRO A 38 8.26 -7.25 12.65
N GLY A 39 7.92 -5.98 12.73
CA GLY A 39 8.22 -5.10 13.86
C GLY A 39 9.17 -3.96 13.54
N VAL A 40 9.69 -3.84 12.33
CA VAL A 40 10.68 -2.86 11.89
C VAL A 40 10.07 -1.69 11.08
N GLY A 41 8.77 -1.57 11.05
CA GLY A 41 8.16 -0.26 10.76
C GLY A 41 8.31 0.71 11.94
N SER A 42 8.82 0.27 13.04
CA SER A 42 8.94 1.03 14.30
C SER A 42 10.35 0.90 14.81
N GLY A 43 11.11 1.97 14.77
CA GLY A 43 12.42 2.22 15.37
C GLY A 43 13.10 1.10 16.16
N VAL A 44 13.51 0.06 15.45
CA VAL A 44 14.17 -1.05 16.12
C VAL A 44 15.61 -0.65 16.40
N ARG A 45 15.96 -0.60 17.66
CA ARG A 45 17.29 -1.01 18.03
C ARG A 45 17.41 -2.51 17.71
N ALA A 46 17.83 -2.84 16.51
CA ALA A 46 18.36 -4.16 16.22
C ALA A 46 19.71 -4.25 16.92
N GLY A 47 19.75 -4.78 18.13
CA GLY A 47 20.91 -4.75 18.97
C GLY A 47 21.30 -3.32 19.40
N ARG A 48 22.56 -3.08 19.71
CA ARG A 48 23.10 -1.79 20.16
C ARG A 48 23.33 -0.75 19.05
N ARG A 49 22.81 -0.94 17.83
CA ARG A 49 23.01 -0.01 16.70
C ARG A 49 21.80 0.90 16.55
N THR A 50 22.03 2.19 16.64
CA THR A 50 21.06 3.23 16.25
C THR A 50 20.99 3.30 14.73
N VAL A 51 19.79 3.49 14.17
CA VAL A 51 19.65 3.80 12.75
C VAL A 51 20.22 5.20 12.52
N PRO A 52 21.16 5.39 11.59
CA PRO A 52 21.73 6.72 11.33
C PRO A 52 20.64 7.65 10.76
N PRO A 53 20.77 8.96 10.94
CA PRO A 53 19.86 9.92 10.34
C PRO A 53 19.88 9.82 8.80
N PRO A 54 18.79 10.25 8.11
CA PRO A 54 18.70 10.10 6.66
C PRO A 54 19.90 10.60 5.85
N PRO A 55 20.52 11.77 6.12
CA PRO A 55 21.69 12.21 5.37
C PRO A 55 22.89 11.25 5.48
N GLU A 56 23.13 10.68 6.65
CA GLU A 56 24.18 9.69 6.85
C GLU A 56 23.83 8.35 6.20
N TYR A 57 22.56 7.95 6.29
CA TYR A 57 22.07 6.70 5.72
C TYR A 57 22.19 6.70 4.18
N TYR A 58 21.83 7.83 3.54
CA TYR A 58 21.86 8.00 2.09
C TYR A 58 23.15 8.69 1.56
N ARG A 59 24.21 8.78 2.34
CA ARG A 59 25.48 9.45 1.97
C ARG A 59 26.09 8.98 0.63
N LYS A 60 25.73 7.79 0.16
CA LYS A 60 26.17 7.25 -1.14
C LYS A 60 25.29 7.66 -2.30
N GLY A 61 24.30 8.54 -2.06
CA GLY A 61 23.30 8.95 -3.02
C GLY A 61 22.10 7.99 -3.06
N LEU A 62 21.09 8.42 -3.81
CA LEU A 62 19.89 7.67 -4.10
C LEU A 62 19.84 7.42 -5.59
N LEU A 63 19.66 6.16 -5.96
CA LEU A 63 19.50 5.79 -7.36
C LEU A 63 18.02 5.89 -7.74
N VAL A 64 17.71 6.66 -8.78
CA VAL A 64 16.40 6.66 -9.44
C VAL A 64 16.38 5.51 -10.42
N GLU A 65 15.64 4.46 -10.11
CA GLU A 65 15.61 3.21 -10.90
C GLU A 65 14.48 3.15 -11.93
N ILE A 66 13.50 4.07 -11.82
CA ILE A 66 12.31 4.07 -12.66
C ILE A 66 12.00 5.52 -13.03
N GLU A 67 11.61 5.74 -14.28
CA GLU A 67 11.10 7.04 -14.75
C GLU A 67 9.93 7.50 -13.89
N PRO A 68 9.99 8.71 -13.31
CA PRO A 68 8.93 9.28 -12.50
C PRO A 68 7.56 9.26 -13.22
N GLY A 69 6.50 8.92 -12.50
CA GLY A 69 5.14 8.87 -13.04
C GLY A 69 4.78 7.59 -13.81
N THR A 70 5.75 6.69 -14.07
CA THR A 70 5.48 5.48 -14.88
C THR A 70 5.00 4.30 -14.05
N LYS A 71 5.32 4.26 -12.75
CA LYS A 71 4.95 3.16 -11.86
C LYS A 71 4.74 3.64 -10.42
N TRP A 72 3.70 3.14 -9.81
CA TRP A 72 3.52 3.32 -8.36
C TRP A 72 4.34 2.28 -7.59
N VAL A 73 5.10 2.76 -6.61
CA VAL A 73 5.87 1.92 -5.70
C VAL A 73 5.78 2.50 -4.30
N TYR A 74 5.18 1.76 -3.37
CA TYR A 74 5.09 2.19 -1.98
C TYR A 74 6.48 2.35 -1.36
N SER A 75 6.77 3.51 -0.80
CA SER A 75 8.10 3.81 -0.27
C SER A 75 8.05 4.65 1.00
N ASN A 76 8.33 4.03 2.15
CA ASN A 76 8.58 4.76 3.39
C ASN A 76 9.83 5.64 3.29
N HIS A 77 10.84 5.20 2.52
CA HIS A 77 12.05 5.98 2.28
C HIS A 77 11.76 7.26 1.48
N GLY A 78 10.86 7.21 0.51
CA GLY A 78 10.46 8.40 -0.24
C GLY A 78 9.88 9.46 0.69
N PHE A 79 9.00 9.08 1.61
CA PHE A 79 8.44 10.02 2.60
C PHE A 79 9.47 10.49 3.64
N ALA A 80 10.43 9.65 4.03
CA ALA A 80 11.53 10.07 4.89
C ALA A 80 12.39 11.14 4.22
N ILE A 81 12.63 11.02 2.90
CA ILE A 81 13.35 12.01 2.10
C ILE A 81 12.55 13.32 2.01
N LEU A 82 11.23 13.25 1.80
CA LEU A 82 10.39 14.45 1.83
C LEU A 82 10.47 15.16 3.18
N GLY A 83 10.49 14.40 4.28
CA GLY A 83 10.74 14.97 5.61
C GLY A 83 12.10 15.66 5.72
N GLN A 84 13.16 15.04 5.18
CA GLN A 84 14.50 15.64 5.15
C GLN A 84 14.54 16.92 4.29
N ILE A 85 13.87 16.93 3.14
CA ILE A 85 13.78 18.13 2.29
C ILE A 85 13.13 19.29 3.06
N VAL A 86 12.09 19.02 3.85
CA VAL A 86 11.49 20.06 4.71
C VAL A 86 12.50 20.59 5.71
N GLU A 87 13.31 19.74 6.35
CA GLU A 87 14.37 20.17 7.27
C GLU A 87 15.43 21.00 6.56
N ASP A 88 15.90 20.55 5.41
CA ASP A 88 16.96 21.24 4.64
C ASP A 88 16.51 22.62 4.14
N VAL A 89 15.27 22.74 3.65
CA VAL A 89 14.72 23.99 3.13
C VAL A 89 14.40 24.98 4.25
N THR A 90 13.93 24.51 5.39
CA THR A 90 13.46 25.36 6.49
C THR A 90 14.49 25.63 7.55
N GLY A 91 15.56 24.84 7.60
CA GLY A 91 16.55 24.85 8.68
C GLY A 91 16.01 24.41 10.03
N GLN A 92 14.85 23.74 10.07
CA GLN A 92 14.18 23.31 11.29
C GLN A 92 13.97 21.81 11.31
N PRO A 93 14.07 21.13 12.49
CA PRO A 93 13.65 19.76 12.63
C PRO A 93 12.19 19.58 12.21
N LEU A 94 11.89 18.51 11.46
CA LEU A 94 10.54 18.23 10.91
C LEU A 94 9.44 18.29 11.99
N GLY A 95 9.68 17.73 13.17
CA GLY A 95 8.73 17.78 14.27
C GLY A 95 8.39 19.20 14.74
N ARG A 96 9.38 20.11 14.73
CA ARG A 96 9.15 21.52 15.04
C ARG A 96 8.36 22.21 13.95
N TYR A 97 8.73 21.96 12.70
CA TYR A 97 8.02 22.51 11.54
C TYR A 97 6.55 22.09 11.51
N LEU A 98 6.28 20.79 11.66
CA LEU A 98 4.89 20.27 11.70
C LEU A 98 4.08 20.86 12.87
N ARG A 99 4.73 21.03 14.02
CA ARG A 99 4.07 21.64 15.18
C ARG A 99 3.61 23.07 14.88
N SER A 100 4.51 23.93 14.41
CA SER A 100 4.21 25.34 14.19
C SER A 100 3.29 25.61 12.99
N HIS A 101 3.33 24.74 11.95
CA HIS A 101 2.60 24.98 10.70
C HIS A 101 1.35 24.10 10.54
N ILE A 102 1.22 23.02 11.31
CA ILE A 102 0.09 22.11 11.21
C ILE A 102 -0.59 21.92 12.57
N PHE A 103 0.13 21.42 13.59
CA PHE A 103 -0.52 21.00 14.82
C PHE A 103 -1.08 22.17 15.63
N ASP A 104 -0.30 23.22 15.83
CA ASP A 104 -0.74 24.40 16.60
C ASP A 104 -1.85 25.19 15.86
N PRO A 105 -1.76 25.45 14.53
CA PRO A 105 -2.88 26.05 13.78
C PRO A 105 -4.18 25.25 13.81
N LEU A 106 -4.09 23.94 13.96
CA LEU A 106 -5.24 23.04 14.04
C LEU A 106 -5.70 22.78 15.50
N GLY A 107 -5.02 23.30 16.51
CA GLY A 107 -5.31 23.01 17.91
C GLY A 107 -5.02 21.55 18.32
N MET A 108 -4.10 20.87 17.64
CA MET A 108 -3.72 19.46 17.88
C MET A 108 -2.70 19.36 19.01
N GLU A 109 -3.14 19.63 20.24
CA GLU A 109 -2.26 19.76 21.41
C GLU A 109 -1.62 18.45 21.88
N HIS A 110 -2.21 17.31 21.52
CA HIS A 110 -1.76 15.97 21.90
C HIS A 110 -1.16 15.19 20.72
N THR A 111 -0.54 15.92 19.79
CA THR A 111 0.07 15.33 18.59
C THR A 111 1.54 15.71 18.50
N ASP A 112 2.40 14.73 18.21
CA ASP A 112 3.83 14.93 17.97
C ASP A 112 4.44 13.77 17.16
N LEU A 113 5.61 14.00 16.53
CA LEU A 113 6.41 12.94 15.91
C LEU A 113 7.23 12.13 16.90
N THR A 114 7.45 12.66 18.09
CA THR A 114 8.26 12.03 19.14
C THR A 114 7.46 11.90 20.44
N ARG A 115 7.96 11.09 21.37
CA ARG A 115 7.38 10.94 22.71
C ARG A 115 7.66 12.16 23.60
N SER A 116 7.23 13.31 23.15
CA SER A 116 7.33 14.56 23.89
C SER A 116 6.41 14.61 25.12
N GLY A 117 6.51 15.69 25.92
CA GLY A 117 5.60 15.93 27.02
C GLY A 117 4.13 16.09 26.60
N ARG A 118 3.87 16.44 25.33
CA ARG A 118 2.49 16.58 24.79
C ARG A 118 1.76 15.23 24.70
N VAL A 119 2.48 14.14 24.43
CA VAL A 119 1.87 12.83 24.15
C VAL A 119 2.08 11.81 25.26
N ARG A 120 3.16 11.91 26.03
CA ARG A 120 3.52 10.93 27.10
C ARG A 120 2.38 10.60 28.07
N PRO A 121 1.59 11.56 28.57
CA PRO A 121 0.55 11.26 29.56
C PRO A 121 -0.60 10.38 29.02
N GLY A 122 -0.82 10.40 27.70
CA GLY A 122 -1.92 9.69 27.03
C GLY A 122 -1.50 8.48 26.19
N LEU A 123 -0.24 8.00 26.30
CA LEU A 123 0.24 6.90 25.49
C LEU A 123 -0.53 5.60 25.74
N ALA A 124 -1.18 5.09 24.72
CA ALA A 124 -1.81 3.77 24.75
C ALA A 124 -0.75 2.66 24.65
N THR A 125 -1.01 1.54 25.31
CA THR A 125 -0.22 0.31 25.10
C THR A 125 -0.67 -0.36 23.81
N GLY A 126 0.29 -0.65 22.91
CA GLY A 126 0.05 -1.43 21.71
C GLY A 126 0.10 -2.93 21.97
N TYR A 127 -0.69 -3.71 21.24
CA TYR A 127 -0.75 -5.16 21.38
C TYR A 127 -0.60 -5.86 20.05
N VAL A 128 -0.10 -7.10 20.08
CA VAL A 128 -0.15 -8.04 18.95
C VAL A 128 -0.92 -9.28 19.34
N LEU A 129 -1.77 -9.75 18.45
CA LEU A 129 -2.50 -11.00 18.63
C LEU A 129 -1.56 -12.18 18.41
N ARG A 130 -1.52 -13.06 19.38
CA ARG A 130 -0.78 -14.34 19.36
C ARG A 130 -1.74 -15.50 19.62
N PRO A 131 -1.38 -16.78 19.33
CA PRO A 131 -2.25 -17.92 19.59
C PRO A 131 -2.72 -18.02 21.05
N ARG A 132 -1.96 -17.47 22.00
CA ARG A 132 -2.28 -17.48 23.44
C ARG A 132 -2.86 -16.13 23.93
N GLY A 133 -3.39 -15.30 23.03
CA GLY A 133 -4.02 -14.02 23.35
C GLY A 133 -3.17 -12.79 22.99
N LEU A 134 -3.60 -11.64 23.45
CA LEU A 134 -2.95 -10.35 23.21
C LEU A 134 -1.67 -10.24 24.03
N LYS A 135 -0.59 -9.83 23.39
CA LYS A 135 0.69 -9.50 24.05
C LYS A 135 1.04 -8.05 23.84
N PRO A 136 1.40 -7.31 24.90
CA PRO A 136 1.87 -5.94 24.74
C PRO A 136 3.16 -5.90 23.93
N VAL A 137 3.34 -4.86 23.16
CA VAL A 137 4.57 -4.57 22.40
C VAL A 137 5.22 -3.31 22.97
N ALA A 138 6.55 -3.29 22.92
CA ALA A 138 7.28 -2.10 23.31
C ALA A 138 6.98 -0.96 22.33
N ASP A 139 6.64 0.19 22.86
CA ASP A 139 6.56 1.41 22.09
C ASP A 139 7.96 1.84 21.63
N ARG A 140 8.12 2.07 20.33
CA ARG A 140 9.38 2.44 19.70
C ARG A 140 9.12 3.55 18.69
N GLU A 141 9.89 4.59 18.77
CA GLU A 141 9.84 5.67 17.78
C GLU A 141 10.28 5.16 16.40
N VAL A 142 9.62 5.66 15.36
CA VAL A 142 9.94 5.32 13.97
C VAL A 142 11.20 6.09 13.57
N PRO A 143 12.24 5.42 13.03
CA PRO A 143 13.52 6.07 12.71
C PRO A 143 13.48 6.93 11.44
N THR A 144 12.37 6.90 10.72
CA THR A 144 12.16 7.63 9.47
C THR A 144 11.02 8.63 9.64
N PRO A 145 11.24 9.76 10.34
CA PRO A 145 10.24 10.81 10.45
C PRO A 145 9.84 11.26 9.04
N GLY A 146 8.57 11.58 8.85
CA GLY A 146 8.00 11.80 7.50
C GLY A 146 7.40 10.53 6.89
N GLY A 147 7.98 9.36 7.11
CA GLY A 147 7.42 8.08 6.65
C GLY A 147 6.35 7.48 7.56
N GLY A 148 6.12 8.04 8.76
CA GLY A 148 5.13 7.57 9.72
C GLY A 148 5.57 7.74 11.19
N GLY A 149 4.83 7.12 12.11
CA GLY A 149 5.18 7.09 13.54
C GLY A 149 4.69 8.28 14.37
N MET A 150 3.81 9.09 13.82
CA MET A 150 3.19 10.20 14.55
C MET A 150 2.29 9.67 15.68
N TYR A 151 2.41 10.25 16.85
CA TYR A 151 1.51 10.07 17.98
C TYR A 151 0.38 11.09 17.92
N SER A 152 -0.85 10.66 18.14
CA SER A 152 -2.00 11.56 18.11
C SER A 152 -3.16 11.00 18.92
N THR A 153 -4.24 11.78 19.03
CA THR A 153 -5.51 11.39 19.64
C THR A 153 -6.64 11.44 18.61
N PRO A 154 -7.76 10.71 18.84
CA PRO A 154 -8.94 10.83 17.97
C PRO A 154 -9.45 12.27 17.83
N ALA A 155 -9.39 13.07 18.92
CA ALA A 155 -9.83 14.47 18.91
C ALA A 155 -8.95 15.33 17.97
N ASP A 156 -7.62 15.21 18.08
CA ASP A 156 -6.70 15.96 17.22
C ASP A 156 -6.83 15.52 15.75
N LEU A 157 -6.99 14.22 15.49
CA LEU A 157 -7.20 13.71 14.14
C LEU A 157 -8.54 14.17 13.55
N ALA A 158 -9.57 14.35 14.37
CA ALA A 158 -10.83 14.94 13.91
C ALA A 158 -10.65 16.42 13.50
N ARG A 159 -9.81 17.20 14.21
CA ARG A 159 -9.45 18.56 13.80
C ARG A 159 -8.72 18.57 12.45
N TYR A 160 -7.78 17.64 12.27
CA TYR A 160 -7.06 17.48 11.00
C TYR A 160 -8.01 17.14 9.84
N LEU A 161 -8.90 16.16 10.02
CA LEU A 161 -9.93 15.83 9.02
C LEU A 161 -10.84 17.02 8.71
N GLY A 162 -11.30 17.71 9.75
CA GLY A 162 -12.11 18.90 9.59
C GLY A 162 -11.41 20.00 8.80
N ALA A 163 -10.09 20.19 9.00
CA ALA A 163 -9.32 21.15 8.22
C ALA A 163 -9.22 20.72 6.75
N LEU A 164 -8.94 19.46 6.45
CA LEU A 164 -8.94 18.95 5.09
C LEU A 164 -10.29 19.15 4.38
N LEU A 165 -11.39 18.85 5.04
CA LEU A 165 -12.75 19.03 4.51
C LEU A 165 -13.13 20.51 4.30
N ARG A 166 -12.51 21.43 5.05
CA ARG A 166 -12.68 22.88 4.89
C ARG A 166 -11.61 23.54 4.02
N GLY A 167 -10.96 22.77 3.13
CA GLY A 167 -9.94 23.29 2.22
C GLY A 167 -8.66 23.80 2.90
N GLY A 168 -8.30 23.20 4.04
CA GLY A 168 -7.08 23.54 4.78
C GLY A 168 -7.28 24.55 5.92
N ALA A 169 -8.52 25.02 6.17
CA ALA A 169 -8.81 25.96 7.23
C ALA A 169 -8.80 25.31 8.61
N GLY A 170 -7.88 25.71 9.47
CA GLY A 170 -7.80 25.31 10.88
C GLY A 170 -8.49 26.28 11.81
N GLU A 171 -8.53 25.92 13.10
CA GLU A 171 -9.19 26.70 14.17
C GLU A 171 -8.40 27.99 14.47
N HIS A 172 -7.08 27.93 14.45
CA HIS A 172 -6.19 29.05 14.79
C HIS A 172 -5.40 29.59 13.58
N GLY A 173 -5.74 29.12 12.38
CA GLY A 173 -5.10 29.55 11.14
C GLY A 173 -5.13 28.49 10.05
N PRO A 174 -4.81 28.84 8.81
CA PRO A 174 -4.81 27.89 7.72
C PRO A 174 -3.60 26.95 7.82
N MET A 175 -3.84 25.65 7.62
CA MET A 175 -2.81 24.63 7.48
C MET A 175 -2.20 24.67 6.06
N LEU A 176 -3.05 24.74 5.06
CA LEU A 176 -2.70 24.75 3.63
C LEU A 176 -3.65 25.67 2.87
N GLN A 177 -3.22 26.10 1.68
CA GLN A 177 -4.11 26.83 0.78
C GLN A 177 -5.19 25.88 0.21
N PRO A 178 -6.43 26.35 -0.03
CA PRO A 178 -7.51 25.54 -0.58
C PRO A 178 -7.15 24.83 -1.89
N ALA A 179 -6.45 25.50 -2.78
CA ALA A 179 -5.98 24.92 -4.05
C ALA A 179 -4.99 23.77 -3.83
N THR A 180 -4.14 23.84 -2.80
CA THR A 180 -3.22 22.79 -2.44
C THR A 180 -3.98 21.55 -1.93
N VAL A 181 -4.96 21.74 -1.03
CA VAL A 181 -5.79 20.64 -0.53
C VAL A 181 -6.60 20.02 -1.66
N ALA A 182 -7.19 20.82 -2.54
CA ALA A 182 -7.90 20.30 -3.71
C ALA A 182 -6.98 19.46 -4.61
N SER A 183 -5.73 19.91 -4.84
CA SER A 183 -4.73 19.16 -5.60
C SER A 183 -4.36 17.83 -4.96
N MET A 184 -4.35 17.72 -3.63
CA MET A 184 -4.04 16.46 -2.93
C MET A 184 -5.04 15.35 -3.23
N PHE A 185 -6.28 15.70 -3.57
CA PHE A 185 -7.36 14.77 -3.89
C PHE A 185 -7.58 14.56 -5.39
N GLN A 186 -6.70 15.08 -6.25
CA GLN A 186 -6.69 14.75 -7.67
C GLN A 186 -5.78 13.57 -7.94
N PRO A 187 -6.07 12.73 -8.95
CA PRO A 187 -5.18 11.64 -9.31
C PRO A 187 -3.86 12.16 -9.90
N HIS A 188 -2.76 11.90 -9.23
CA HIS A 188 -1.39 12.15 -9.69
C HIS A 188 -0.75 10.89 -10.29
N PHE A 189 -1.26 9.73 -9.93
CA PHE A 189 -0.96 8.46 -10.57
C PHE A 189 -2.25 7.67 -10.73
N GLN A 190 -2.57 7.29 -11.95
CA GLN A 190 -3.78 6.55 -12.29
C GLN A 190 -3.42 5.52 -13.39
N PRO A 191 -3.18 4.26 -13.01
CA PRO A 191 -2.71 3.25 -13.96
C PRO A 191 -3.78 2.85 -14.99
N ASP A 192 -5.05 3.03 -14.67
CA ASP A 192 -6.19 2.81 -15.56
C ASP A 192 -7.26 3.87 -15.24
N PRO A 193 -7.85 4.56 -16.25
CA PRO A 193 -8.80 5.63 -16.00
C PRO A 193 -10.09 5.19 -15.29
N ARG A 194 -10.37 3.90 -15.25
CA ARG A 194 -11.51 3.30 -14.55
C ARG A 194 -11.23 2.98 -13.08
N ILE A 195 -9.97 3.12 -12.64
CA ILE A 195 -9.54 2.95 -11.25
C ILE A 195 -9.24 4.34 -10.68
N PRO A 196 -9.66 4.66 -9.45
CA PRO A 196 -9.53 6.00 -8.89
C PRO A 196 -8.08 6.53 -8.80
N GLY A 197 -7.11 5.65 -8.53
CA GLY A 197 -5.68 6.01 -8.49
C GLY A 197 -5.23 6.64 -7.19
N MET A 198 -4.08 7.33 -7.26
CA MET A 198 -3.40 7.95 -6.11
C MET A 198 -3.35 9.46 -6.24
N GLY A 199 -3.73 10.16 -5.17
CA GLY A 199 -3.49 11.58 -4.96
C GLY A 199 -2.12 11.85 -4.31
N LEU A 200 -1.90 13.05 -3.81
CA LEU A 200 -0.71 13.37 -3.01
C LEU A 200 -0.88 12.82 -1.60
N ALA A 201 -0.24 11.67 -1.35
CA ALA A 201 -0.29 10.90 -0.11
C ALA A 201 -1.65 10.28 0.24
N PHE A 202 -2.65 10.35 -0.64
CA PHE A 202 -3.97 9.75 -0.45
C PHE A 202 -4.24 8.67 -1.49
N GLU A 203 -4.74 7.53 -1.02
CA GLU A 203 -5.39 6.52 -1.83
C GLU A 203 -6.77 7.06 -2.21
N LEU A 204 -7.04 7.21 -3.51
CA LEU A 204 -8.33 7.69 -3.99
C LEU A 204 -9.27 6.50 -4.19
N GLY A 205 -10.56 6.74 -3.99
CA GLY A 205 -11.57 5.71 -4.09
C GLY A 205 -12.94 6.27 -4.46
N GLU A 206 -13.90 5.37 -4.51
CA GLU A 206 -15.31 5.70 -4.73
C GLU A 206 -16.21 4.75 -3.94
N GLU A 207 -17.20 5.31 -3.27
CA GLU A 207 -18.27 4.60 -2.58
C GLU A 207 -19.63 4.98 -3.16
N SER A 208 -20.14 4.17 -4.09
CA SER A 208 -21.45 4.37 -4.73
C SER A 208 -21.64 5.76 -5.36
N GLY A 209 -20.65 6.25 -6.08
CA GLY A 209 -20.65 7.57 -6.72
C GLY A 209 -20.04 8.69 -5.90
N HIS A 210 -19.76 8.47 -4.61
CA HIS A 210 -19.11 9.43 -3.74
C HIS A 210 -17.59 9.24 -3.77
N ARG A 211 -16.86 10.25 -4.22
CA ARG A 211 -15.40 10.21 -4.28
C ARG A 211 -14.82 10.19 -2.87
N THR A 212 -13.91 9.25 -2.62
CA THR A 212 -13.23 9.12 -1.34
C THR A 212 -11.74 9.38 -1.47
N ALA A 213 -11.12 9.81 -0.39
CA ALA A 213 -9.69 9.86 -0.23
C ALA A 213 -9.33 9.28 1.15
N GLY A 214 -8.30 8.47 1.23
CA GLY A 214 -7.96 7.80 2.46
C GLY A 214 -6.50 7.49 2.62
N LYS A 215 -6.13 7.01 3.80
CA LYS A 215 -4.82 6.47 4.10
C LYS A 215 -4.88 5.51 5.26
N THR A 216 -4.18 4.40 5.13
CA THR A 216 -3.99 3.44 6.21
C THR A 216 -2.62 3.61 6.86
N GLY A 217 -2.52 3.24 8.13
CA GLY A 217 -1.27 3.24 8.87
C GLY A 217 -1.09 1.95 9.66
N ILE A 218 0.14 1.43 9.65
CA ILE A 218 0.51 0.21 10.37
C ILE A 218 1.85 0.45 11.06
N VAL A 219 1.84 0.40 12.39
CA VAL A 219 3.05 0.30 13.21
C VAL A 219 2.89 -0.85 14.20
N SER A 220 3.99 -1.25 14.84
CA SER A 220 3.93 -2.38 15.78
C SER A 220 2.91 -2.12 16.89
N GLY A 221 1.89 -2.97 16.97
CA GLY A 221 0.83 -2.87 17.98
C GLY A 221 -0.27 -1.86 17.67
N PHE A 222 -0.23 -1.14 16.54
CA PHE A 222 -1.25 -0.15 16.20
C PHE A 222 -1.63 -0.20 14.73
N LEU A 223 -2.90 0.00 14.46
CA LEU A 223 -3.47 0.17 13.12
C LEU A 223 -4.28 1.46 13.09
N SER A 224 -4.27 2.13 11.95
CA SER A 224 -5.10 3.30 11.71
C SER A 224 -5.68 3.30 10.31
N ALA A 225 -6.82 3.93 10.14
CA ALA A 225 -7.40 4.23 8.85
C ALA A 225 -8.09 5.59 8.89
N MET A 226 -7.88 6.34 7.84
CA MET A 226 -8.55 7.59 7.57
C MET A 226 -9.29 7.44 6.25
N THR A 227 -10.55 7.87 6.20
CA THR A 227 -11.33 7.97 4.97
C THR A 227 -12.16 9.24 5.04
N LEU A 228 -12.17 9.99 3.96
CA LEU A 228 -12.99 11.20 3.84
C LEU A 228 -13.64 11.26 2.45
N THR A 229 -14.78 11.92 2.39
CA THR A 229 -15.51 12.25 1.15
C THR A 229 -15.54 13.77 1.04
N PRO A 230 -14.57 14.37 0.32
CA PRO A 230 -14.43 15.83 0.27
C PRO A 230 -15.66 16.54 -0.27
N GLY A 231 -16.35 15.93 -1.25
CA GLY A 231 -17.57 16.48 -1.84
C GLY A 231 -18.78 16.49 -0.89
N ASP A 232 -18.80 15.57 0.09
CA ASP A 232 -19.94 15.42 1.03
C ASP A 232 -19.62 16.01 2.41
N GLY A 233 -18.39 16.43 2.65
CA GLY A 233 -17.97 16.99 3.93
C GLY A 233 -17.90 15.98 5.07
N VAL A 234 -17.76 14.69 4.79
CA VAL A 234 -17.70 13.63 5.80
C VAL A 234 -16.30 13.06 5.90
N GLY A 235 -15.83 12.81 7.10
CA GLY A 235 -14.54 12.17 7.34
C GLY A 235 -14.56 11.29 8.58
N VAL A 236 -13.87 10.16 8.52
CA VAL A 236 -13.74 9.18 9.60
C VAL A 236 -12.28 8.85 9.83
N PHE A 237 -11.88 8.83 11.09
CA PHE A 237 -10.63 8.27 11.55
C PHE A 237 -10.90 7.09 12.47
N ALA A 238 -10.37 5.92 12.17
CA ALA A 238 -10.47 4.73 13.01
C ALA A 238 -9.07 4.30 13.48
N LEU A 239 -8.94 4.07 14.78
CA LEU A 239 -7.69 3.69 15.44
C LEU A 239 -7.88 2.39 16.21
N ALA A 240 -6.87 1.54 16.19
CA ALA A 240 -6.80 0.35 17.01
C ALA A 240 -5.40 0.21 17.61
N ASN A 241 -5.33 -0.09 18.89
CA ASN A 241 -4.09 -0.41 19.60
C ASN A 241 -3.78 -1.91 19.58
N THR A 242 -4.23 -2.60 18.53
CA THR A 242 -3.93 -4.00 18.27
C THR A 242 -3.45 -4.12 16.83
N GLY A 243 -2.23 -4.59 16.64
CA GLY A 243 -1.60 -4.77 15.35
C GLY A 243 -1.39 -6.23 14.99
N GLY A 244 -1.29 -6.50 13.70
CA GLY A 244 -0.98 -7.81 13.12
C GLY A 244 -1.78 -8.06 11.84
N LEU A 245 -1.20 -8.86 10.93
CA LEU A 245 -1.84 -9.24 9.65
C LEU A 245 -3.12 -10.09 9.82
N SER A 246 -3.36 -10.60 11.02
CA SER A 246 -4.53 -11.44 11.34
C SER A 246 -5.58 -10.67 12.17
N ALA A 247 -5.45 -9.36 12.33
CA ALA A 247 -6.40 -8.57 13.07
C ALA A 247 -7.72 -8.49 12.30
N ARG A 248 -8.64 -9.41 12.58
CA ARG A 248 -10.05 -9.25 12.23
C ARG A 248 -10.54 -7.97 12.91
N GLY A 249 -11.12 -7.07 12.14
CA GLY A 249 -11.54 -5.76 12.64
C GLY A 249 -10.49 -4.67 12.41
N ALA A 250 -9.73 -4.76 11.31
CA ALA A 250 -8.87 -3.66 10.87
C ALA A 250 -9.67 -2.34 10.80
N PRO A 251 -9.08 -1.20 11.17
CA PRO A 251 -9.75 0.09 11.15
C PRO A 251 -10.31 0.51 9.77
N ALA A 252 -9.69 0.04 8.67
CA ALA A 252 -10.11 0.42 7.33
C ALA A 252 -11.55 -0.02 6.99
N PRO A 253 -11.98 -1.29 7.18
CA PRO A 253 -13.37 -1.68 6.97
C PRO A 253 -14.35 -0.89 7.85
N LEU A 254 -13.96 -0.61 9.10
CA LEU A 254 -14.78 0.20 10.00
C LEU A 254 -14.94 1.64 9.48
N ALA A 255 -13.85 2.26 9.04
CA ALA A 255 -13.90 3.62 8.48
C ALA A 255 -14.80 3.67 7.24
N THR A 256 -14.69 2.70 6.32
CA THR A 256 -15.55 2.59 5.15
C THR A 256 -17.02 2.38 5.53
N ALA A 257 -17.31 1.48 6.46
CA ALA A 257 -18.68 1.24 6.93
C ALA A 257 -19.31 2.49 7.55
N LEU A 258 -18.55 3.25 8.35
CA LEU A 258 -19.00 4.49 8.96
C LEU A 258 -19.26 5.60 7.92
N ILE A 259 -18.39 5.72 6.90
CA ILE A 259 -18.61 6.64 5.76
C ILE A 259 -19.91 6.27 5.05
N ARG A 260 -20.08 5.00 4.68
CA ARG A 260 -21.29 4.53 4.00
C ARG A 260 -22.55 4.84 4.81
N ARG A 261 -22.53 4.57 6.12
CA ARG A 261 -23.63 4.87 7.01
C ARG A 261 -23.92 6.37 7.11
N ALA A 262 -22.88 7.22 7.20
CA ALA A 262 -23.03 8.67 7.24
C ALA A 262 -23.65 9.23 5.95
N LEU A 263 -23.37 8.59 4.81
CA LEU A 263 -23.92 8.95 3.49
C LEU A 263 -25.28 8.28 3.21
N GLY A 264 -25.83 7.47 4.13
CA GLY A 264 -27.08 6.73 3.90
C GLY A 264 -26.97 5.61 2.85
N LEU A 265 -25.76 5.14 2.58
CA LEU A 265 -25.51 4.09 1.59
C LEU A 265 -25.76 2.69 2.18
N PRO A 266 -26.12 1.69 1.36
CA PRO A 266 -26.25 0.30 1.79
C PRO A 266 -24.95 -0.24 2.41
N ASP A 267 -25.05 -1.16 3.37
CA ASP A 267 -23.90 -1.74 4.06
C ASP A 267 -22.96 -2.56 3.13
N GLN A 268 -23.45 -3.03 1.99
CA GLN A 268 -22.65 -3.81 1.04
C GLN A 268 -22.05 -2.93 -0.05
N PRO A 269 -20.70 -2.87 -0.16
CA PRO A 269 -20.02 -2.10 -1.20
C PRO A 269 -20.06 -2.80 -2.58
N ILE A 270 -20.41 -4.07 -2.65
CA ILE A 270 -20.37 -4.86 -3.88
C ILE A 270 -21.75 -4.85 -4.56
N ARG A 271 -21.77 -4.43 -5.82
CA ARG A 271 -22.97 -4.48 -6.67
C ARG A 271 -23.22 -5.91 -7.14
N THR A 272 -24.11 -6.63 -6.49
CA THR A 272 -24.46 -8.02 -6.87
C THR A 272 -25.44 -8.14 -8.04
N GLY A 273 -26.08 -7.03 -8.42
CA GLY A 273 -27.11 -7.00 -9.47
C GLY A 273 -26.58 -6.88 -10.91
N ILE A 274 -25.27 -6.72 -11.12
CA ILE A 274 -24.70 -6.64 -12.46
C ILE A 274 -24.45 -8.07 -12.96
N PRO A 275 -25.07 -8.46 -14.11
CA PRO A 275 -24.90 -9.81 -14.64
C PRO A 275 -23.47 -10.03 -15.14
N PRO A 276 -22.89 -11.21 -14.89
CA PRO A 276 -21.57 -11.54 -15.42
C PRO A 276 -21.61 -11.68 -16.96
N ARG A 277 -20.49 -11.42 -17.60
CA ARG A 277 -20.29 -11.51 -19.05
C ARG A 277 -19.25 -12.62 -19.36
N PRO A 278 -19.67 -13.90 -19.39
CA PRO A 278 -18.77 -15.04 -19.64
C PRO A 278 -18.09 -15.03 -21.01
N ASP A 279 -18.68 -14.33 -21.98
CA ASP A 279 -18.14 -14.15 -23.32
C ASP A 279 -16.74 -13.53 -23.35
N VAL A 280 -16.42 -12.64 -22.41
CA VAL A 280 -15.08 -12.03 -22.35
C VAL A 280 -14.09 -12.78 -21.46
N TRP A 281 -14.51 -13.76 -20.67
CA TRP A 281 -13.66 -14.40 -19.66
C TRP A 281 -12.48 -15.16 -20.23
N GLY A 282 -12.61 -15.70 -21.46
CA GLY A 282 -11.50 -16.39 -22.14
C GLY A 282 -10.29 -15.48 -22.35
N GLU A 283 -10.51 -14.19 -22.62
CA GLU A 283 -9.46 -13.20 -22.76
C GLU A 283 -8.83 -12.83 -21.41
N LEU A 284 -9.63 -12.84 -20.33
CA LEU A 284 -9.22 -12.38 -19.00
C LEU A 284 -8.51 -13.47 -18.20
N CYS A 285 -8.81 -14.75 -18.46
CA CYS A 285 -8.16 -15.85 -17.75
C CYS A 285 -6.69 -15.99 -18.14
N GLY A 286 -5.85 -16.38 -17.16
CA GLY A 286 -4.43 -16.64 -17.35
C GLY A 286 -3.56 -16.18 -16.19
N TRP A 287 -2.26 -16.27 -16.39
CA TRP A 287 -1.25 -15.84 -15.43
C TRP A 287 -0.84 -14.39 -15.69
N TYR A 288 -0.80 -13.59 -14.63
CA TYR A 288 -0.40 -12.19 -14.65
C TYR A 288 0.78 -11.99 -13.71
N GLY A 289 1.92 -11.65 -14.28
CA GLY A 289 3.12 -11.27 -13.53
C GLY A 289 3.11 -9.77 -13.20
N PRO A 290 3.72 -9.35 -12.08
CA PRO A 290 3.84 -7.94 -11.75
C PRO A 290 4.67 -7.20 -12.79
N ASP A 291 4.55 -5.88 -12.82
CA ASP A 291 5.41 -5.02 -13.62
C ASP A 291 6.88 -5.27 -13.29
N PRO A 292 7.77 -5.26 -14.30
CA PRO A 292 9.20 -5.36 -14.06
C PRO A 292 9.69 -4.18 -13.21
N GLY A 293 10.82 -4.39 -12.53
CA GLY A 293 11.45 -3.40 -11.68
C GLY A 293 11.24 -3.63 -10.17
N PRO A 294 11.76 -2.74 -9.33
CA PRO A 294 11.76 -2.94 -7.90
C PRO A 294 10.35 -2.95 -7.30
N VAL A 295 10.14 -3.85 -6.37
CA VAL A 295 9.02 -3.85 -5.43
C VAL A 295 9.62 -3.59 -4.06
N THR A 296 9.54 -2.37 -3.59
CA THR A 296 10.31 -1.94 -2.41
C THR A 296 9.67 -2.34 -1.09
N ASN A 297 8.37 -2.52 -1.03
CA ASN A 297 7.72 -2.92 0.21
C ASN A 297 7.66 -4.45 0.34
N LEU A 298 8.57 -5.01 1.16
CA LEU A 298 8.60 -6.45 1.45
C LEU A 298 7.28 -6.96 2.05
N PHE A 299 6.53 -6.11 2.73
CA PHE A 299 5.26 -6.46 3.34
C PHE A 299 4.15 -6.71 2.29
N LEU A 300 4.19 -5.98 1.19
CA LEU A 300 3.25 -6.14 0.08
C LEU A 300 3.63 -7.27 -0.88
N ARG A 301 4.91 -7.64 -0.93
CA ARG A 301 5.37 -8.79 -1.73
C ARG A 301 4.65 -10.11 -1.41
N PRO A 302 4.43 -10.49 -0.13
CA PRO A 302 3.67 -11.69 0.17
C PRO A 302 2.23 -11.64 -0.33
N LEU A 303 1.63 -10.47 -0.47
CA LEU A 303 0.27 -10.34 -0.98
C LEU A 303 0.21 -10.53 -2.50
N TRP A 304 0.99 -9.76 -3.24
CA TRP A 304 0.86 -9.61 -4.70
C TRP A 304 2.15 -9.84 -5.49
N GLY A 305 3.32 -9.78 -4.85
CA GLY A 305 4.60 -9.61 -5.51
C GLY A 305 5.06 -10.77 -6.40
N ALA A 306 4.45 -11.95 -6.27
CA ALA A 306 4.78 -13.09 -7.13
C ALA A 306 3.86 -13.21 -8.35
N GLY A 307 2.79 -12.40 -8.41
CA GLY A 307 1.79 -12.41 -9.48
C GLY A 307 0.49 -13.09 -9.10
N VAL A 308 -0.47 -13.05 -10.02
CA VAL A 308 -1.83 -13.51 -9.82
C VAL A 308 -2.31 -14.35 -11.00
N GLU A 309 -3.11 -15.36 -10.72
CA GLU A 309 -3.78 -16.17 -11.73
C GLU A 309 -5.27 -15.85 -11.75
N VAL A 310 -5.82 -15.58 -12.91
CA VAL A 310 -7.27 -15.40 -13.12
C VAL A 310 -7.84 -16.65 -13.73
N THR A 311 -8.84 -17.23 -13.07
CA THR A 311 -9.50 -18.50 -13.48
C THR A 311 -11.00 -18.41 -13.29
N VAL A 312 -11.74 -19.28 -13.95
CA VAL A 312 -13.18 -19.49 -13.70
C VAL A 312 -13.35 -20.57 -12.64
N ARG A 313 -14.12 -20.28 -11.59
CA ARG A 313 -14.52 -21.24 -10.56
C ARG A 313 -15.98 -21.01 -10.16
N GLY A 314 -16.77 -22.09 -10.15
CA GLY A 314 -18.17 -22.01 -9.74
C GLY A 314 -18.99 -20.97 -10.48
N GLY A 315 -18.73 -20.78 -11.78
CA GLY A 315 -19.42 -19.78 -12.59
C GLY A 315 -19.00 -18.32 -12.35
N HIS A 316 -17.81 -18.09 -11.77
CA HIS A 316 -17.28 -16.74 -11.50
C HIS A 316 -15.80 -16.64 -11.85
N LEU A 317 -15.34 -15.44 -12.20
CA LEU A 317 -13.92 -15.13 -12.23
C LEU A 317 -13.37 -15.06 -10.82
N VAL A 318 -12.22 -15.68 -10.61
CA VAL A 318 -11.50 -15.71 -9.33
C VAL A 318 -10.05 -15.34 -9.58
N LEU A 319 -9.57 -14.35 -8.84
CA LEU A 319 -8.20 -13.90 -8.82
C LEU A 319 -7.44 -14.64 -7.71
N LYS A 320 -6.40 -15.39 -8.07
CA LYS A 320 -5.61 -16.23 -7.15
C LYS A 320 -4.18 -15.71 -7.07
N PRO A 321 -3.85 -14.91 -6.07
CA PRO A 321 -2.47 -14.49 -5.87
C PRO A 321 -1.58 -15.66 -5.48
N LEU A 322 -0.33 -15.62 -5.93
CA LEU A 322 0.70 -16.53 -5.44
C LEU A 322 1.26 -15.97 -4.14
N THR A 323 0.66 -16.35 -3.03
CA THR A 323 0.90 -15.76 -1.71
C THR A 323 1.05 -16.81 -0.62
N PRO A 324 1.91 -16.58 0.39
CA PRO A 324 1.93 -17.39 1.62
C PRO A 324 0.73 -17.10 2.55
N VAL A 325 -0.02 -15.99 2.34
CA VAL A 325 -1.13 -15.57 3.20
C VAL A 325 -2.32 -16.52 3.05
N PRO A 326 -2.70 -17.28 4.09
CA PRO A 326 -3.74 -18.30 3.98
C PRO A 326 -5.10 -17.78 3.54
N ALA A 327 -5.52 -16.63 4.03
CA ALA A 327 -6.78 -15.98 3.68
C ALA A 327 -6.92 -15.75 2.16
N MET A 328 -5.83 -15.40 1.48
CA MET A 328 -5.82 -15.09 0.05
C MET A 328 -5.64 -16.33 -0.84
N ARG A 329 -5.21 -17.48 -0.29
CA ARG A 329 -4.97 -18.70 -1.09
C ARG A 329 -6.24 -19.27 -1.71
N ARG A 330 -7.41 -19.03 -1.11
CA ARG A 330 -8.71 -19.44 -1.65
C ARG A 330 -9.05 -18.74 -2.95
N GLY A 331 -8.43 -17.59 -3.19
CA GLY A 331 -8.71 -16.67 -4.28
C GLY A 331 -9.76 -15.65 -3.90
N LEU A 332 -9.75 -14.55 -4.64
CA LEU A 332 -10.67 -13.42 -4.48
C LEU A 332 -11.68 -13.48 -5.62
N ARG A 333 -12.96 -13.51 -5.29
CA ARG A 333 -14.01 -13.47 -6.30
C ARG A 333 -14.07 -12.09 -6.92
N LEU A 334 -14.18 -12.05 -8.25
CA LEU A 334 -14.35 -10.82 -9.03
C LEU A 334 -15.84 -10.65 -9.32
N TYR A 335 -16.42 -9.55 -8.85
CA TYR A 335 -17.78 -9.14 -9.15
C TYR A 335 -17.76 -8.06 -10.22
N PRO A 336 -18.62 -8.12 -11.26
CA PRO A 336 -18.77 -7.00 -12.19
C PRO A 336 -19.11 -5.72 -11.41
N ASP A 337 -18.46 -4.61 -11.74
CA ASP A 337 -18.65 -3.33 -11.05
C ASP A 337 -19.16 -2.22 -11.96
N ASP A 338 -19.13 -2.43 -13.29
CA ASP A 338 -19.70 -1.54 -14.29
C ASP A 338 -20.66 -2.31 -15.22
N PRO A 339 -21.93 -1.88 -15.37
CA PRO A 339 -22.88 -2.54 -16.25
C PRO A 339 -22.54 -2.36 -17.74
N HIS A 340 -21.74 -1.36 -18.11
CA HIS A 340 -21.38 -1.02 -19.49
C HIS A 340 -20.00 -1.54 -19.90
N ASP A 341 -19.12 -1.78 -18.93
CA ASP A 341 -17.78 -2.32 -19.19
C ASP A 341 -17.56 -3.68 -18.50
N PRO A 342 -17.60 -4.79 -19.27
CA PRO A 342 -17.43 -6.14 -18.73
C PRO A 342 -16.01 -6.46 -18.25
N ARG A 343 -15.09 -5.51 -18.31
CA ARG A 343 -13.70 -5.64 -17.88
C ARG A 343 -13.42 -4.89 -16.56
N VAL A 344 -14.45 -4.28 -15.95
CA VAL A 344 -14.36 -3.62 -14.64
C VAL A 344 -15.00 -4.50 -13.58
N PHE A 345 -14.25 -4.74 -12.51
CA PHE A 345 -14.63 -5.63 -11.43
C PHE A 345 -14.26 -5.04 -10.07
N ARG A 346 -14.87 -5.67 -9.05
CA ARG A 346 -14.46 -5.51 -7.66
C ARG A 346 -14.02 -6.84 -7.09
N ALA A 347 -12.78 -6.92 -6.61
CA ALA A 347 -12.22 -8.11 -5.97
C ALA A 347 -12.62 -8.12 -4.50
N GLU A 348 -13.38 -9.13 -4.08
CA GLU A 348 -13.83 -9.26 -2.70
C GLU A 348 -12.75 -9.86 -1.81
N MET A 349 -12.51 -9.23 -0.67
CA MET A 349 -11.59 -9.66 0.37
C MET A 349 -12.33 -9.85 1.70
N PRO A 350 -13.19 -10.87 1.84
CA PRO A 350 -14.09 -11.02 2.99
C PRO A 350 -13.37 -11.20 4.32
N GLU A 351 -12.20 -11.82 4.31
CA GLU A 351 -11.37 -12.00 5.51
C GLU A 351 -10.85 -10.65 6.08
N PHE A 352 -10.80 -9.63 5.24
CA PHE A 352 -10.37 -8.28 5.60
C PHE A 352 -11.55 -7.30 5.67
N GLY A 353 -12.78 -7.74 5.32
CA GLY A 353 -13.98 -6.90 5.30
C GLY A 353 -13.90 -5.75 4.27
N MET A 354 -13.19 -5.95 3.17
CA MET A 354 -12.96 -4.94 2.15
C MET A 354 -13.04 -5.51 0.73
N SER A 355 -13.08 -4.63 -0.24
CA SER A 355 -13.00 -4.98 -1.66
C SER A 355 -12.07 -4.01 -2.39
N LEU A 356 -11.44 -4.48 -3.46
CA LEU A 356 -10.50 -3.69 -4.26
C LEU A 356 -11.04 -3.52 -5.67
N PRO A 357 -10.96 -2.32 -6.27
CA PRO A 357 -11.28 -2.12 -7.67
C PRO A 357 -10.27 -2.86 -8.55
N ALA A 358 -10.77 -3.47 -9.64
CA ALA A 358 -9.97 -4.20 -10.60
C ALA A 358 -10.43 -3.88 -12.01
N ALA A 359 -9.50 -3.62 -12.92
CA ALA A 359 -9.80 -3.41 -14.33
C ALA A 359 -8.84 -4.19 -15.23
N PHE A 360 -9.39 -4.76 -16.30
CA PHE A 360 -8.60 -5.37 -17.34
C PHE A 360 -8.59 -4.46 -18.57
N SER A 361 -7.40 -4.08 -19.02
CA SER A 361 -7.22 -3.30 -20.23
C SER A 361 -6.50 -4.13 -21.29
N ALA A 362 -6.99 -4.06 -22.52
CA ALA A 362 -6.20 -4.43 -23.68
C ALA A 362 -5.23 -3.26 -23.90
N THR A 363 -4.01 -3.32 -23.33
CA THR A 363 -3.04 -2.30 -23.62
C THR A 363 -2.16 -2.74 -24.77
N PRO A 364 -2.07 -1.97 -25.83
CA PRO A 364 -0.86 -1.95 -26.65
C PRO A 364 0.18 -1.11 -25.86
N ALA A 365 0.70 -1.65 -24.77
CA ALA A 365 1.95 -1.13 -24.26
C ALA A 365 3.01 -1.50 -25.31
N ALA A 366 3.47 -0.52 -26.08
CA ALA A 366 4.63 -0.58 -26.97
C ALA A 366 4.86 -1.99 -27.59
N GLY A 367 3.98 -2.45 -28.47
CA GLY A 367 4.22 -3.60 -29.32
C GLY A 367 3.95 -5.00 -28.75
N THR A 368 3.40 -5.20 -27.55
CA THR A 368 3.23 -6.54 -26.98
C THR A 368 1.79 -7.07 -26.91
N GLY A 369 0.76 -6.30 -27.23
CA GLY A 369 -0.64 -6.76 -27.33
C GLY A 369 -1.18 -7.61 -26.16
N THR A 370 -0.57 -7.50 -24.97
CA THR A 370 -0.91 -8.34 -23.82
C THR A 370 -1.92 -7.67 -22.91
N THR A 371 -2.92 -8.42 -22.45
CA THR A 371 -3.88 -7.94 -21.44
C THR A 371 -3.15 -7.53 -20.15
N ARG A 372 -3.54 -6.39 -19.62
CA ARG A 372 -3.07 -5.86 -18.34
C ARG A 372 -4.18 -5.94 -17.32
N LEU A 373 -3.90 -6.38 -16.12
CA LEU A 373 -4.76 -6.28 -14.96
C LEU A 373 -4.24 -5.17 -14.06
N VAL A 374 -5.09 -4.22 -13.75
CA VAL A 374 -4.88 -3.25 -12.68
C VAL A 374 -5.74 -3.66 -11.50
N LEU A 375 -5.14 -3.77 -10.34
CA LEU A 375 -5.81 -4.07 -9.08
C LEU A 375 -5.43 -2.97 -8.09
N GLU A 376 -6.35 -2.04 -7.83
CA GLU A 376 -6.05 -0.80 -7.11
C GLU A 376 -4.89 -0.06 -7.79
N ASP A 377 -3.74 0.09 -7.14
CA ASP A 377 -2.55 0.76 -7.68
C ASP A 377 -1.55 -0.20 -8.32
N TRP A 378 -1.85 -1.50 -8.31
CA TRP A 378 -0.95 -2.54 -8.79
C TRP A 378 -1.25 -2.90 -10.23
N SER A 379 -0.20 -2.96 -11.04
CA SER A 379 -0.29 -3.40 -12.43
C SER A 379 0.35 -4.76 -12.62
N PHE A 380 -0.35 -5.62 -13.36
CA PHE A 380 0.10 -6.96 -13.71
C PHE A 380 -0.10 -7.19 -15.21
N HIS A 381 0.89 -7.78 -15.88
CA HIS A 381 0.80 -8.10 -17.30
C HIS A 381 0.54 -9.58 -17.50
N LYS A 382 -0.38 -9.89 -18.40
CA LYS A 382 -0.63 -11.28 -18.81
C LYS A 382 0.65 -11.88 -19.40
N ARG A 383 1.01 -13.05 -18.91
CA ARG A 383 2.23 -13.75 -19.31
C ARG A 383 1.87 -15.10 -19.92
N PRO A 384 2.69 -15.64 -20.82
CA PRO A 384 2.47 -17.00 -21.32
C PRO A 384 2.39 -18.01 -20.18
N ASP A 385 1.57 -19.02 -20.37
CA ASP A 385 1.27 -20.05 -19.36
C ASP A 385 2.50 -20.80 -18.82
N TYR A 386 3.54 -20.98 -19.63
CA TYR A 386 4.78 -21.60 -19.19
C TYR A 386 5.54 -20.77 -18.14
N ARG A 387 5.22 -19.47 -18.00
CA ARG A 387 5.75 -18.61 -16.92
C ARG A 387 4.95 -18.65 -15.64
N ASN A 388 3.85 -19.42 -15.58
CA ASN A 388 3.06 -19.58 -14.36
C ASN A 388 3.80 -20.51 -13.37
N PRO A 389 4.31 -20.00 -12.23
CA PRO A 389 5.07 -20.82 -11.28
C PRO A 389 4.25 -21.97 -10.68
N ARG A 390 2.91 -21.84 -10.63
CA ARG A 390 2.03 -22.90 -10.12
C ARG A 390 2.11 -24.17 -10.96
N ARG A 391 2.28 -24.05 -12.28
CA ARG A 391 2.42 -25.21 -13.17
C ARG A 391 3.69 -25.99 -12.89
N TRP A 392 4.77 -25.30 -12.57
CA TRP A 392 6.05 -25.93 -12.24
C TRP A 392 5.99 -26.66 -10.88
N VAL A 393 5.35 -26.06 -9.88
CA VAL A 393 5.15 -26.69 -8.57
C VAL A 393 4.28 -27.93 -8.68
N THR A 394 3.18 -27.89 -9.43
CA THR A 394 2.32 -29.06 -9.68
C THR A 394 3.01 -30.13 -10.50
N ALA A 395 3.77 -29.76 -11.50
CA ALA A 395 4.57 -30.72 -12.30
C ALA A 395 5.63 -31.42 -11.44
N ALA A 396 6.38 -30.65 -10.63
CA ALA A 396 7.38 -31.21 -9.71
C ALA A 396 6.76 -32.13 -8.66
N ALA A 397 5.62 -31.78 -8.10
CA ALA A 397 4.88 -32.62 -7.14
C ALA A 397 4.37 -33.91 -7.80
N ALA A 398 3.85 -33.83 -9.03
CA ALA A 398 3.43 -35.01 -9.79
C ALA A 398 4.60 -35.93 -10.11
N THR A 399 5.74 -35.39 -10.55
CA THR A 399 6.96 -36.16 -10.81
C THR A 399 7.48 -36.84 -9.56
N SER A 400 7.48 -36.15 -8.42
CA SER A 400 7.87 -36.69 -7.13
C SER A 400 6.94 -37.82 -6.65
N ALA A 401 5.63 -37.67 -6.85
CA ALA A 401 4.64 -38.69 -6.49
C ALA A 401 4.81 -39.96 -7.36
N VAL A 402 5.06 -39.79 -8.65
CA VAL A 402 5.35 -40.92 -9.58
C VAL A 402 6.66 -41.61 -9.18
N ALA A 403 7.71 -40.88 -8.87
CA ALA A 403 8.98 -41.43 -8.43
C ALA A 403 8.84 -42.22 -7.10
N LEU A 404 8.04 -41.71 -6.15
CA LEU A 404 7.72 -42.42 -4.90
C LEU A 404 6.92 -43.69 -5.15
N ALA A 405 5.92 -43.65 -6.03
CA ALA A 405 5.11 -44.83 -6.39
C ALA A 405 5.95 -45.92 -7.08
N ILE A 406 6.87 -45.53 -7.96
CA ILE A 406 7.81 -46.45 -8.61
C ILE A 406 8.76 -47.08 -7.57
N ARG A 407 9.25 -46.28 -6.62
CA ARG A 407 10.13 -46.75 -5.55
C ARG A 407 9.40 -47.73 -4.61
N HIS A 408 8.15 -47.43 -4.28
CA HIS A 408 7.32 -48.30 -3.44
C HIS A 408 7.01 -49.63 -4.11
N ARG A 409 6.71 -49.66 -5.42
CA ARG A 409 6.50 -50.90 -6.18
C ARG A 409 7.76 -51.76 -6.29
N ARG A 410 8.96 -51.14 -6.37
CA ARG A 410 10.23 -51.87 -6.41
C ARG A 410 10.57 -52.53 -5.06
N HIS A 411 10.08 -52.00 -3.93
CA HIS A 411 10.29 -52.57 -2.61
C HIS A 411 9.25 -53.63 -2.22
N GLN A 412 8.14 -53.75 -2.96
CA GLN A 412 7.14 -54.78 -2.74
C GLN A 412 7.30 -56.00 -3.67
N GLY A 413 8.24 -55.96 -4.57
CA GLY A 413 8.52 -57.04 -5.54
C GLY A 413 9.85 -57.76 -5.31
N THR A 414 10.44 -57.60 -4.11
CA THR A 414 11.54 -58.39 -3.56
C THR A 414 11.06 -59.03 -2.25
#